data_0ac135f241c9fcf58205610f7fef2d35
#
_entry.id   0ac135f241c9fcf58205610f7fef2d35
#
_cell.length_a   1.000
_cell.length_b   1.000
_cell.length_c   1.000
_cell.angle_alpha   90.00
_cell.angle_beta   90.00
_cell.angle_gamma   90.00
#
_symmetry.space_group_name_H-M   'P 1'
#
loop_
_entity.id
_entity.type
_entity.pdbx_description
1 polymer ?
#
loop_
_entity_poly.entity_id
_entity_poly.type
_entity_poly.pdbx_seq_one_letter_code
_entity_poly.pdbx_strand_id
1 'polypeptide(L)'
;MPHVIEPASSARAKCRGCDRKIDKDQLRFGERQPNAFGEGEMTLWFHVPCAAFKRPEPFLEVARASAEPTVTALIPTAENGIAHRRLPRVNGAERAKTGRAHCRSCREIIEAQTWRIALTFFEEYRFAPSGFIHAACAADYFETIEILDRVAHFSPELERADLDDLVQALRAKRPHDAPNAA
;
A
#
# COMPACT_ATOMS: atom_id res chain seq x y z
N MET A 1 -4.56 4.68 24.59
CA MET A 1 -5.36 3.45 24.65
C MET A 1 -4.90 2.47 23.57
N PRO A 2 -5.08 1.14 23.72
CA PRO A 2 -4.67 0.18 22.68
C PRO A 2 -5.50 0.36 21.40
N HIS A 3 -4.93 0.02 20.26
CA HIS A 3 -5.62 -0.11 18.99
C HIS A 3 -6.71 -1.18 19.09
N VAL A 4 -7.66 -1.21 18.16
CA VAL A 4 -8.81 -2.14 18.24
C VAL A 4 -9.06 -2.82 16.89
N ILE A 5 -9.61 -4.04 16.95
CA ILE A 5 -10.24 -4.71 15.82
C ILE A 5 -11.66 -5.05 16.23
N GLU A 6 -12.64 -4.57 15.47
CA GLU A 6 -14.06 -4.70 15.81
C GLU A 6 -14.94 -4.70 14.56
N PRO A 7 -16.15 -5.27 14.59
CA PRO A 7 -17.16 -5.06 13.56
C PRO A 7 -17.58 -3.59 13.46
N ALA A 8 -17.75 -3.07 12.25
CA ALA A 8 -18.21 -1.70 12.06
C ALA A 8 -19.68 -1.55 12.47
N SER A 9 -19.97 -0.65 13.40
CA SER A 9 -21.32 -0.39 13.87
C SER A 9 -22.24 0.23 12.80
N SER A 10 -21.67 0.81 11.74
CA SER A 10 -22.40 1.42 10.63
C SER A 10 -21.51 1.51 9.38
N ALA A 11 -22.13 1.71 8.20
CA ALA A 11 -21.43 1.95 6.95
C ALA A 11 -21.01 3.43 6.70
N ARG A 12 -20.79 4.21 7.77
CA ARG A 12 -20.41 5.64 7.65
C ARG A 12 -18.91 5.88 7.51
N ALA A 13 -18.11 4.97 8.05
CA ALA A 13 -16.67 5.12 8.05
C ALA A 13 -16.08 4.85 6.66
N LYS A 14 -15.08 5.65 6.27
CA LYS A 14 -14.21 5.36 5.14
C LYS A 14 -12.87 4.83 5.63
N CYS A 15 -12.34 3.87 4.91
CA CYS A 15 -11.00 3.34 5.16
C CYS A 15 -9.94 4.38 4.82
N ARG A 16 -9.08 4.72 5.77
CA ARG A 16 -7.97 5.66 5.54
C ARG A 16 -6.94 5.15 4.53
N GLY A 17 -6.82 3.82 4.37
CA GLY A 17 -5.83 3.22 3.46
C GLY A 17 -6.23 3.18 1.98
N CYS A 18 -7.53 3.13 1.66
CA CYS A 18 -8.02 2.99 0.29
C CYS A 18 -9.22 3.89 -0.07
N ASP A 19 -9.66 4.77 0.83
CA ASP A 19 -10.80 5.70 0.72
C ASP A 19 -12.17 5.05 0.43
N ARG A 20 -12.25 3.71 0.32
CA ARG A 20 -13.52 2.98 0.14
C ARG A 20 -14.28 2.91 1.47
N LYS A 21 -15.60 2.80 1.39
CA LYS A 21 -16.46 2.61 2.57
C LYS A 21 -16.12 1.30 3.27
N ILE A 22 -16.28 1.28 4.60
CA ILE A 22 -16.28 0.09 5.42
C ILE A 22 -17.74 -0.24 5.68
N ASP A 23 -18.18 -1.41 5.25
CA ASP A 23 -19.56 -1.81 5.37
C ASP A 23 -19.95 -2.11 6.83
N LYS A 24 -21.24 -1.97 7.14
CA LYS A 24 -21.75 -2.36 8.46
C LYS A 24 -21.43 -3.85 8.71
N ASP A 25 -21.07 -4.16 9.94
CA ASP A 25 -20.69 -5.50 10.43
C ASP A 25 -19.39 -6.05 9.80
N GLN A 26 -18.77 -5.34 8.85
CA GLN A 26 -17.44 -5.68 8.36
C GLN A 26 -16.40 -5.44 9.44
N LEU A 27 -15.49 -6.41 9.62
CA LEU A 27 -14.38 -6.28 10.55
C LEU A 27 -13.44 -5.16 10.09
N ARG A 28 -13.10 -4.25 11.02
CA ARG A 28 -12.24 -3.09 10.79
C ARG A 28 -11.17 -2.95 11.86
N PHE A 29 -10.06 -2.36 11.49
CA PHE A 29 -9.00 -1.95 12.41
C PHE A 29 -9.13 -0.47 12.73
N GLY A 30 -9.06 -0.12 14.01
CA GLY A 30 -9.03 1.25 14.52
C GLY A 30 -7.69 1.59 15.12
N GLU A 31 -6.90 2.42 14.41
CA GLU A 31 -5.67 2.99 14.93
C GLU A 31 -6.00 4.20 15.79
N ARG A 32 -5.72 4.11 17.07
CA ARG A 32 -5.91 5.23 18.01
C ARG A 32 -4.70 6.15 17.97
N GLN A 33 -4.98 7.44 17.86
CA GLN A 33 -3.99 8.50 17.78
C GLN A 33 -4.38 9.66 18.70
N PRO A 34 -3.43 10.45 19.19
CA PRO A 34 -3.75 11.72 19.84
C PRO A 34 -4.59 12.59 18.91
N ASN A 35 -5.57 13.28 19.45
CA ASN A 35 -6.38 14.19 18.64
C ASN A 35 -5.57 15.44 18.28
N ALA A 36 -5.28 15.63 17.00
CA ALA A 36 -4.53 16.79 16.50
C ALA A 36 -5.28 18.13 16.63
N PHE A 37 -6.61 18.08 16.89
CA PHE A 37 -7.47 19.26 16.90
C PHE A 37 -8.01 19.61 18.29
N GLY A 38 -7.57 18.94 19.35
CA GLY A 38 -8.03 19.18 20.70
C GLY A 38 -7.57 18.11 21.68
N GLU A 39 -8.18 18.10 22.86
CA GLU A 39 -7.92 17.08 23.87
C GLU A 39 -8.51 15.71 23.49
N GLY A 40 -7.91 14.65 24.00
CA GLY A 40 -8.40 13.26 23.83
C GLY A 40 -7.75 12.53 22.64
N GLU A 41 -8.46 11.53 22.14
CA GLU A 41 -8.01 10.63 21.09
C GLU A 41 -8.94 10.67 19.89
N MET A 42 -8.38 10.37 18.72
CA MET A 42 -9.13 10.09 17.50
C MET A 42 -8.83 8.67 17.01
N THR A 43 -9.74 8.08 16.25
CA THR A 43 -9.55 6.75 15.69
C THR A 43 -9.55 6.81 14.17
N LEU A 44 -8.47 6.30 13.58
CA LEU A 44 -8.34 6.13 12.13
C LEU A 44 -8.83 4.73 11.75
N TRP A 45 -9.87 4.66 10.95
CA TRP A 45 -10.47 3.39 10.56
C TRP A 45 -9.89 2.84 9.26
N PHE A 46 -9.62 1.54 9.25
CA PHE A 46 -9.09 0.80 8.10
C PHE A 46 -9.86 -0.50 7.89
N HIS A 47 -9.98 -0.94 6.65
CA HIS A 47 -10.19 -2.37 6.40
C HIS A 47 -9.02 -3.14 6.99
N VAL A 48 -9.25 -4.33 7.52
CA VAL A 48 -8.20 -5.14 8.15
C VAL A 48 -7.01 -5.40 7.20
N PRO A 49 -7.22 -5.78 5.92
CA PRO A 49 -6.10 -5.90 4.98
C PRO A 49 -5.38 -4.58 4.70
N CYS A 50 -6.11 -3.46 4.60
CA CYS A 50 -5.48 -2.14 4.41
C CYS A 50 -4.58 -1.75 5.58
N ALA A 51 -4.96 -2.10 6.81
CA ALA A 51 -4.12 -1.89 7.98
C ALA A 51 -2.84 -2.72 7.91
N ALA A 52 -2.94 -4.02 7.61
CA ALA A 52 -1.79 -4.90 7.47
C ALA A 52 -0.80 -4.41 6.41
N PHE A 53 -1.29 -3.88 5.28
CA PHE A 53 -0.45 -3.34 4.21
C PHE A 53 0.15 -1.97 4.51
N LYS A 54 -0.62 -1.06 5.11
CA LYS A 54 -0.26 0.37 5.21
C LYS A 54 0.22 0.80 6.60
N ARG A 55 -0.20 0.09 7.64
CA ARG A 55 0.08 0.40 9.05
C ARG A 55 0.48 -0.88 9.79
N PRO A 56 1.55 -1.57 9.34
CA PRO A 56 1.89 -2.89 9.85
C PRO A 56 2.25 -2.89 11.34
N GLU A 57 2.98 -1.89 11.85
CA GLU A 57 3.38 -1.83 13.25
C GLU A 57 2.16 -1.76 14.19
N PRO A 58 1.28 -0.74 14.11
CA PRO A 58 0.12 -0.65 15.00
C PRO A 58 -0.89 -1.79 14.76
N PHE A 59 -0.96 -2.33 13.54
CA PHE A 59 -1.79 -3.50 13.26
C PHE A 59 -1.32 -4.74 14.04
N LEU A 60 -0.02 -5.02 14.06
CA LEU A 60 0.54 -6.19 14.76
C LEU A 60 0.37 -6.12 16.28
N GLU A 61 0.29 -4.93 16.87
CA GLU A 61 0.07 -4.77 18.32
C GLU A 61 -1.21 -5.46 18.78
N VAL A 62 -2.24 -5.54 17.93
CA VAL A 62 -3.52 -6.17 18.26
C VAL A 62 -3.79 -7.46 17.49
N ALA A 63 -3.22 -7.62 16.29
CA ALA A 63 -3.47 -8.78 15.45
C ALA A 63 -2.92 -10.08 16.07
N ARG A 64 -1.80 -10.02 16.78
CA ARG A 64 -1.17 -11.18 17.43
C ARG A 64 -2.00 -11.75 18.58
N ALA A 65 -2.84 -10.94 19.22
CA ALA A 65 -3.75 -11.37 20.28
C ALA A 65 -5.17 -11.70 19.76
N SER A 66 -5.41 -11.54 18.45
CA SER A 66 -6.72 -11.78 17.85
C SER A 66 -7.01 -13.28 17.72
N ALA A 67 -8.26 -13.67 18.04
CA ALA A 67 -8.75 -15.01 17.75
C ALA A 67 -9.35 -15.15 16.33
N GLU A 68 -9.45 -14.05 15.57
CA GLU A 68 -10.07 -14.00 14.25
C GLU A 68 -9.11 -14.54 13.18
N PRO A 69 -9.42 -15.66 12.50
CA PRO A 69 -8.52 -16.25 11.49
C PRO A 69 -8.21 -15.30 10.33
N THR A 70 -9.17 -14.47 9.92
CA THR A 70 -9.00 -13.48 8.85
C THR A 70 -8.03 -12.35 9.23
N VAL A 71 -7.83 -12.10 10.51
CA VAL A 71 -6.85 -11.14 11.04
C VAL A 71 -5.47 -11.79 11.15
N THR A 72 -5.41 -12.97 11.78
CA THR A 72 -4.13 -13.66 12.01
C THR A 72 -3.46 -14.10 10.72
N ALA A 73 -4.22 -14.42 9.66
CA ALA A 73 -3.71 -14.72 8.33
C ALA A 73 -2.93 -13.55 7.69
N LEU A 74 -3.12 -12.31 8.16
CA LEU A 74 -2.43 -11.12 7.66
C LEU A 74 -1.15 -10.77 8.43
N ILE A 75 -0.83 -11.50 9.51
CA ILE A 75 0.38 -11.27 10.30
C ILE A 75 1.64 -11.36 9.43
N PRO A 76 1.85 -12.41 8.59
CA PRO A 76 3.04 -12.49 7.74
C PRO A 76 3.15 -11.31 6.75
N THR A 77 2.02 -10.84 6.22
CA THR A 77 1.95 -9.67 5.33
C THR A 77 2.41 -8.39 6.03
N ALA A 78 1.98 -8.19 7.27
CA ALA A 78 2.40 -7.04 8.07
C ALA A 78 3.88 -7.14 8.48
N GLU A 79 4.37 -8.31 8.88
CA GLU A 79 5.78 -8.54 9.21
C GLU A 79 6.69 -8.29 8.00
N ASN A 80 6.28 -8.71 6.80
CA ASN A 80 6.98 -8.38 5.56
C ASN A 80 7.00 -6.86 5.30
N GLY A 81 5.92 -6.14 5.63
CA GLY A 81 5.87 -4.68 5.55
C GLY A 81 6.85 -3.98 6.50
N ILE A 82 7.15 -4.57 7.64
CA ILE A 82 8.16 -4.06 8.58
C ILE A 82 9.57 -4.38 8.08
N ALA A 83 9.80 -5.61 7.61
CA ALA A 83 11.09 -6.04 7.06
C ALA A 83 11.52 -5.17 5.88
N HIS A 84 10.56 -4.78 5.04
CA HIS A 84 10.76 -3.90 3.88
C HIS A 84 10.06 -2.56 4.09
N ARG A 85 10.69 -1.65 4.79
CA ARG A 85 10.11 -0.37 5.30
C ARG A 85 9.42 0.52 4.27
N ARG A 86 9.64 0.32 2.97
CA ARG A 86 8.98 1.07 1.90
C ARG A 86 7.75 0.36 1.32
N LEU A 87 7.52 -0.93 1.62
CA LEU A 87 6.34 -1.66 1.15
C LEU A 87 5.00 -1.01 1.52
N PRO A 88 4.81 -0.43 2.73
CA PRO A 88 3.60 0.29 3.07
C PRO A 88 3.27 1.49 2.16
N ARG A 89 4.24 1.94 1.36
CA ARG A 89 4.05 3.03 0.39
C ARG A 89 3.37 2.61 -0.91
N VAL A 90 3.29 1.31 -1.22
CA VAL A 90 2.59 0.82 -2.43
C VAL A 90 1.13 1.25 -2.39
N ASN A 91 0.69 1.95 -3.44
CA ASN A 91 -0.70 2.43 -3.58
C ASN A 91 -1.32 2.01 -4.92
N GLY A 92 -0.97 0.82 -5.37
CA GLY A 92 -1.40 0.25 -6.64
C GLY A 92 -0.39 0.46 -7.77
N ALA A 93 -0.79 0.05 -8.96
CA ALA A 93 -0.04 0.22 -10.19
C ALA A 93 -0.95 0.68 -11.32
N GLU A 94 -0.40 1.38 -12.29
CA GLU A 94 -1.11 1.82 -13.48
C GLU A 94 -0.14 2.00 -14.65
N ARG A 95 -0.65 2.05 -15.87
CA ARG A 95 0.14 2.52 -17.00
C ARG A 95 0.25 4.03 -16.98
N ALA A 96 1.45 4.55 -17.19
CA ALA A 96 1.70 5.98 -17.20
C ALA A 96 0.89 6.65 -18.33
N LYS A 97 0.02 7.57 -17.99
CA LYS A 97 -0.82 8.29 -18.96
C LYS A 97 -0.01 9.22 -19.86
N THR A 98 1.10 9.74 -19.32
CA THR A 98 1.98 10.69 -20.01
C THR A 98 3.43 10.42 -19.60
N GLY A 99 4.39 10.80 -20.47
CA GLY A 99 5.83 10.72 -20.17
C GLY A 99 6.37 11.92 -19.37
N ARG A 100 5.65 12.42 -18.36
CA ARG A 100 6.04 13.62 -17.60
C ARG A 100 6.52 13.33 -16.17
N ALA A 101 6.20 12.16 -15.65
CA ALA A 101 6.57 11.81 -14.29
C ALA A 101 8.00 11.31 -14.22
N HIS A 102 8.73 11.70 -13.17
CA HIS A 102 10.05 11.15 -12.86
C HIS A 102 9.95 10.04 -11.83
N CYS A 103 10.68 8.98 -12.03
CA CYS A 103 10.81 7.87 -11.10
C CYS A 103 11.46 8.31 -9.79
N ARG A 104 10.84 7.98 -8.66
CA ARG A 104 11.41 8.30 -7.33
C ARG A 104 12.64 7.47 -6.97
N SER A 105 12.91 6.37 -7.69
CA SER A 105 14.09 5.53 -7.51
C SER A 105 15.26 6.02 -8.37
N CYS A 106 15.17 5.88 -9.69
CA CYS A 106 16.26 6.19 -10.60
C CYS A 106 16.31 7.63 -11.11
N ARG A 107 15.26 8.45 -10.86
CA ARG A 107 15.12 9.85 -11.30
C ARG A 107 14.81 10.06 -12.78
N GLU A 108 14.88 9.02 -13.60
CA GLU A 108 14.55 9.09 -15.02
C GLU A 108 13.05 9.27 -15.27
N ILE A 109 12.72 9.72 -16.48
CA ILE A 109 11.33 9.88 -16.93
C ILE A 109 10.67 8.51 -17.02
N ILE A 110 9.42 8.43 -16.59
CA ILE A 110 8.56 7.26 -16.77
C ILE A 110 7.80 7.46 -18.08
N GLU A 111 8.17 6.70 -19.10
CA GLU A 111 7.59 6.81 -20.43
C GLU A 111 6.09 6.50 -20.43
N ALA A 112 5.36 7.16 -21.33
CA ALA A 112 3.93 6.91 -21.51
C ALA A 112 3.66 5.41 -21.80
N GLN A 113 2.53 4.90 -21.33
CA GLN A 113 2.10 3.51 -21.48
C GLN A 113 2.97 2.44 -20.79
N THR A 114 4.07 2.82 -20.11
CA THR A 114 4.84 1.89 -19.28
C THR A 114 4.22 1.71 -17.91
N TRP A 115 4.47 0.55 -17.27
CA TRP A 115 4.01 0.30 -15.91
C TRP A 115 4.75 1.15 -14.88
N ARG A 116 3.97 1.76 -13.99
CA ARG A 116 4.48 2.48 -12.82
C ARG A 116 3.73 2.07 -11.56
N ILE A 117 4.45 2.05 -10.46
CA ILE A 117 3.89 1.82 -9.12
C ILE A 117 3.60 3.17 -8.48
N ALA A 118 2.36 3.38 -8.10
CA ALA A 118 1.95 4.56 -7.35
C ALA A 118 2.42 4.46 -5.91
N LEU A 119 2.95 5.55 -5.38
CA LEU A 119 3.44 5.65 -4.02
C LEU A 119 2.59 6.59 -3.19
N THR A 120 2.47 6.26 -1.92
CA THR A 120 1.84 7.11 -0.92
C THR A 120 2.75 7.25 0.30
N PHE A 121 2.52 8.30 1.08
CA PHE A 121 3.20 8.53 2.34
C PHE A 121 2.18 8.86 3.42
N PHE A 122 2.36 8.28 4.62
CA PHE A 122 1.49 8.57 5.75
C PHE A 122 2.05 9.77 6.53
N GLU A 123 1.29 10.85 6.54
CA GLU A 123 1.65 12.11 7.17
C GLU A 123 0.39 12.79 7.70
N GLU A 124 0.46 13.41 8.86
CA GLU A 124 -0.66 14.14 9.46
C GLU A 124 -1.98 13.32 9.46
N TYR A 125 -1.90 12.04 9.85
CA TYR A 125 -3.04 11.12 9.94
C TYR A 125 -3.75 10.80 8.61
N ARG A 126 -3.10 11.04 7.48
CA ARG A 126 -3.60 10.75 6.13
C ARG A 126 -2.52 10.19 5.22
N PHE A 127 -2.95 9.52 4.15
CA PHE A 127 -2.05 9.10 3.08
C PHE A 127 -2.05 10.14 1.96
N ALA A 128 -0.89 10.75 1.72
CA ALA A 128 -0.68 11.68 0.63
C ALA A 128 0.01 11.00 -0.56
N PRO A 129 -0.35 11.31 -1.82
CA PRO A 129 0.38 10.84 -2.98
C PRO A 129 1.85 11.25 -2.92
N SER A 130 2.75 10.31 -3.21
CA SER A 130 4.21 10.52 -3.13
C SER A 130 4.92 10.24 -4.46
N GLY A 131 4.21 10.35 -5.58
CA GLY A 131 4.76 10.10 -6.92
C GLY A 131 4.78 8.64 -7.32
N PHE A 132 5.71 8.28 -8.20
CA PHE A 132 5.75 6.98 -8.85
C PHE A 132 7.17 6.45 -8.95
N ILE A 133 7.29 5.13 -9.14
CA ILE A 133 8.51 4.48 -9.62
C ILE A 133 8.20 3.65 -10.87
N HIS A 134 9.21 3.39 -11.73
CA HIS A 134 9.08 2.35 -12.75
C HIS A 134 8.82 1.00 -12.08
N ALA A 135 8.05 0.13 -12.71
CA ALA A 135 7.90 -1.25 -12.23
C ALA A 135 9.27 -1.95 -12.12
N ALA A 136 10.15 -1.78 -13.10
CA ALA A 136 11.51 -2.33 -13.09
C ALA A 136 12.41 -1.80 -11.95
N CYS A 137 12.04 -0.69 -11.29
CA CYS A 137 12.77 -0.16 -10.14
C CYS A 137 12.24 -0.67 -8.80
N ALA A 138 11.25 -1.58 -8.79
CA ALA A 138 10.61 -2.06 -7.56
C ALA A 138 11.62 -2.76 -6.64
N ALA A 139 12.47 -3.63 -7.18
CA ALA A 139 13.49 -4.35 -6.42
C ALA A 139 14.40 -3.40 -5.62
N ASP A 140 14.89 -2.35 -6.26
CA ASP A 140 15.79 -1.38 -5.61
C ASP A 140 15.05 -0.48 -4.61
N TYR A 141 13.83 -0.11 -4.95
CA TYR A 141 13.07 0.81 -4.11
C TYR A 141 12.47 0.14 -2.88
N PHE A 142 11.89 -1.05 -3.04
CA PHE A 142 11.25 -1.80 -1.96
C PHE A 142 12.14 -2.86 -1.33
N GLU A 143 13.32 -3.14 -1.90
CA GLU A 143 14.21 -4.25 -1.51
C GLU A 143 13.56 -5.63 -1.73
N THR A 144 12.52 -5.68 -2.55
CA THR A 144 11.79 -6.88 -2.97
C THR A 144 10.96 -6.60 -4.22
N ILE A 145 10.63 -7.66 -4.98
CA ILE A 145 9.66 -7.62 -6.08
C ILE A 145 8.30 -8.22 -5.68
N GLU A 146 8.17 -8.72 -4.46
CA GLU A 146 6.95 -9.34 -3.93
C GLU A 146 5.95 -8.28 -3.48
N ILE A 147 5.38 -7.56 -4.46
CA ILE A 147 4.43 -6.46 -4.24
C ILE A 147 3.05 -6.71 -4.85
N LEU A 148 2.85 -7.83 -5.53
CA LEU A 148 1.63 -8.08 -6.31
C LEU A 148 0.37 -8.16 -5.46
N ASP A 149 0.46 -8.71 -4.26
CA ASP A 149 -0.63 -8.75 -3.29
C ASP A 149 -1.14 -7.35 -2.93
N ARG A 150 -0.20 -6.42 -2.72
CA ARG A 150 -0.49 -5.00 -2.44
C ARG A 150 -1.05 -4.30 -3.66
N VAL A 151 -0.45 -4.52 -4.83
CA VAL A 151 -0.93 -3.93 -6.08
C VAL A 151 -2.35 -4.39 -6.38
N ALA A 152 -2.63 -5.69 -6.34
CA ALA A 152 -3.96 -6.23 -6.58
C ALA A 152 -5.00 -5.69 -5.58
N HIS A 153 -4.60 -5.47 -4.32
CA HIS A 153 -5.49 -4.92 -3.31
C HIS A 153 -5.82 -3.44 -3.55
N PHE A 154 -4.83 -2.61 -3.95
CA PHE A 154 -5.02 -1.17 -4.15
C PHE A 154 -5.37 -0.76 -5.58
N SER A 155 -5.27 -1.68 -6.54
CA SER A 155 -5.72 -1.53 -7.94
C SER A 155 -6.65 -2.68 -8.32
N PRO A 156 -7.84 -2.78 -7.70
CA PRO A 156 -8.77 -3.90 -7.93
C PRO A 156 -9.38 -3.92 -9.34
N GLU A 157 -9.17 -2.86 -10.11
CA GLU A 157 -9.56 -2.74 -11.51
C GLU A 157 -8.63 -3.49 -12.47
N LEU A 158 -7.44 -3.88 -12.03
CA LEU A 158 -6.49 -4.62 -12.86
C LEU A 158 -6.96 -6.07 -13.05
N GLU A 159 -7.07 -6.46 -14.29
CA GLU A 159 -7.41 -7.83 -14.66
C GLU A 159 -6.19 -8.76 -14.56
N ARG A 160 -6.42 -10.06 -14.69
CA ARG A 160 -5.35 -11.06 -14.63
C ARG A 160 -4.25 -10.80 -15.65
N ALA A 161 -4.64 -10.42 -16.88
CA ALA A 161 -3.69 -10.10 -17.95
C ALA A 161 -2.79 -8.90 -17.61
N ASP A 162 -3.35 -7.87 -16.96
CA ASP A 162 -2.59 -6.70 -16.49
C ASP A 162 -1.58 -7.10 -15.41
N LEU A 163 -1.98 -7.94 -14.46
CA LEU A 163 -1.08 -8.42 -13.41
C LEU A 163 0.03 -9.30 -13.98
N ASP A 164 -0.26 -10.17 -14.94
CA ASP A 164 0.74 -11.02 -15.60
C ASP A 164 1.76 -10.15 -16.38
N ASP A 165 1.30 -9.11 -17.08
CA ASP A 165 2.17 -8.16 -17.78
C ASP A 165 2.99 -7.29 -16.80
N LEU A 166 2.38 -6.86 -15.69
CA LEU A 166 3.11 -6.16 -14.62
C LEU A 166 4.22 -7.03 -14.03
N VAL A 167 4.01 -8.34 -13.85
CA VAL A 167 5.06 -9.26 -13.39
C VAL A 167 6.26 -9.25 -14.32
N GLN A 168 6.05 -9.22 -15.63
CA GLN A 168 7.13 -9.11 -16.60
C GLN A 168 7.87 -7.77 -16.46
N ALA A 169 7.12 -6.67 -16.27
CA ALA A 169 7.70 -5.36 -16.07
C ALA A 169 8.50 -5.23 -14.77
N LEU A 170 8.08 -5.91 -13.68
CA LEU A 170 8.82 -5.96 -12.41
C LEU A 170 10.16 -6.69 -12.53
N ARG A 171 10.24 -7.68 -13.44
CA ARG A 171 11.47 -8.48 -13.72
C ARG A 171 12.33 -7.91 -14.81
N ALA A 172 11.86 -6.90 -15.53
CA ALA A 172 12.60 -6.26 -16.61
C ALA A 172 13.87 -5.57 -16.09
N LYS A 173 14.88 -5.45 -16.96
CA LYS A 173 16.05 -4.61 -16.67
C LYS A 173 15.63 -3.15 -16.53
N ARG A 174 16.29 -2.44 -15.63
CA ARG A 174 16.07 -1.00 -15.48
C ARG A 174 16.41 -0.26 -16.78
N PRO A 175 15.75 0.87 -17.07
CA PRO A 175 16.06 1.67 -18.25
C PRO A 175 17.55 2.08 -18.33
N HIS A 176 18.21 2.20 -17.18
CA HIS A 176 19.61 2.64 -17.07
C HIS A 176 20.64 1.51 -17.20
N ASP A 177 20.23 0.25 -17.08
CA ASP A 177 21.10 -0.93 -17.21
C ASP A 177 21.14 -1.46 -18.67
N ALA A 178 20.46 -0.79 -19.60
CA ALA A 178 20.60 -1.09 -21.02
C ALA A 178 22.02 -0.71 -21.47
N PRO A 179 22.80 -1.63 -22.09
CA PRO A 179 24.11 -1.27 -22.64
C PRO A 179 23.88 -0.14 -23.64
N ASN A 180 24.66 0.95 -23.51
CA ASN A 180 24.70 2.01 -24.52
C ASN A 180 24.87 1.33 -25.87
N ALA A 181 23.83 1.39 -26.73
CA ALA A 181 23.94 1.02 -28.11
C ALA A 181 24.90 2.07 -28.76
N ALA A 182 26.13 1.66 -28.96
CA ALA A 182 27.13 2.42 -29.65
C ALA A 182 26.79 2.51 -31.15
#